data_86aa9a26a0ceb62be12c1c29a2dda217
#
_entry.id   86aa9a26a0ceb62be12c1c29a2dda217
#
_cell.length_a   1.000
_cell.length_b   1.000
_cell.length_c   1.000
_cell.angle_alpha   90.00
_cell.angle_beta   90.00
_cell.angle_gamma   90.00
#
_symmetry.space_group_name_H-M   'P 1'
#
loop_
_entity.id
_entity.type
_entity.pdbx_description
1 polymer ?
#
loop_
_entity_poly.entity_id
_entity_poly.type
_entity_poly.pdbx_seq_one_letter_code
_entity_poly.pdbx_strand_id
1 'polypeptide(L)'
;MPTSTETLTTVETAKQLGLLPEEFEKIKEVLGRTPNFTELSIYSVMWSEHCSYKNSIAWLKTLPKEGPHMLAKAGEENAGLVAIGEGLACAFKIESHNHPSALEPYQGAATGVGGINRDIFTMGARPIAQLNSLRFGDPKLEKTKWLVRGVVKGIGDYGNAFGIPTVGGEVFFDECYNINPLVNAMSAGIVKVGETVSAISYGKGNPVFIVGSSTGKDGIHGAAFASKDLTEDSAKDLPAVQVGDPFQEKLLLEATLEVIKTGAVIGMQDMGAAGITCSTSEMSAKGKSGMNIWLDKVPTRQENMKDWEILLSESQERMLVVVKKGHEAEVQAVFDKWDLNCVQIGEVTEGERLKYYMHGELVADVPAESLVLGGGAPVYKREFKEPAYFSESKKFRIED
;
A
#
# COMPACT_ATOMS: atom_id res chain seq x y z
N MET A 1 24.23 21.27 2.50
CA MET A 1 24.18 19.84 2.12
C MET A 1 23.87 19.82 0.62
N PRO A 2 24.50 18.97 -0.19
CA PRO A 2 24.19 18.89 -1.62
C PRO A 2 22.69 18.60 -1.80
N THR A 3 22.09 19.15 -2.84
CA THR A 3 20.73 18.82 -3.27
C THR A 3 20.70 17.33 -3.65
N SER A 4 19.55 16.66 -3.49
CA SER A 4 19.38 15.21 -3.72
C SER A 4 19.82 14.74 -5.12
N THR A 5 19.91 15.66 -6.08
CA THR A 5 20.33 15.44 -7.46
C THR A 5 21.86 15.30 -7.65
N GLU A 6 22.68 15.74 -6.71
CA GLU A 6 24.14 15.79 -6.86
C GLU A 6 24.88 14.55 -6.31
N THR A 7 24.22 13.70 -5.52
CA THR A 7 24.88 12.55 -4.91
C THR A 7 24.75 11.34 -5.83
N LEU A 8 25.83 10.99 -6.54
CA LEU A 8 25.93 9.73 -7.26
C LEU A 8 25.83 8.58 -6.27
N THR A 9 24.90 7.68 -6.48
CA THR A 9 24.70 6.51 -5.65
C THR A 9 25.71 5.41 -5.98
N THR A 10 26.00 4.57 -4.99
CA THR A 10 26.94 3.44 -5.11
C THR A 10 26.24 2.13 -4.75
N VAL A 11 26.92 1.01 -4.98
CA VAL A 11 26.46 -0.32 -4.52
C VAL A 11 26.28 -0.33 -3.00
N GLU A 12 27.11 0.37 -2.26
CA GLU A 12 27.00 0.48 -0.79
C GLU A 12 25.76 1.25 -0.39
N THR A 13 25.43 2.33 -1.11
CA THR A 13 24.15 3.06 -0.92
C THR A 13 22.97 2.14 -1.18
N ALA A 14 23.01 1.34 -2.25
CA ALA A 14 21.96 0.38 -2.60
C ALA A 14 21.76 -0.68 -1.49
N LYS A 15 22.87 -1.24 -0.99
CA LYS A 15 22.81 -2.21 0.13
C LYS A 15 22.22 -1.61 1.41
N GLN A 16 22.58 -0.36 1.75
CA GLN A 16 22.00 0.35 2.89
C GLN A 16 20.48 0.51 2.76
N LEU A 17 19.99 0.70 1.53
CA LEU A 17 18.57 0.78 1.21
C LEU A 17 17.88 -0.60 1.03
N GLY A 18 18.60 -1.72 1.22
CA GLY A 18 18.05 -3.07 1.16
C GLY A 18 18.01 -3.69 -0.24
N LEU A 19 18.69 -3.09 -1.21
CA LEU A 19 18.83 -3.63 -2.56
C LEU A 19 20.07 -4.53 -2.67
N LEU A 20 19.99 -5.56 -3.51
CA LEU A 20 21.12 -6.42 -3.85
C LEU A 20 22.03 -5.74 -4.89
N PRO A 21 23.34 -6.09 -4.95
CA PRO A 21 24.25 -5.55 -5.95
C PRO A 21 23.75 -5.74 -7.39
N GLU A 22 23.22 -6.91 -7.70
CA GLU A 22 22.65 -7.22 -9.01
C GLU A 22 21.39 -6.41 -9.33
N GLU A 23 20.60 -6.06 -8.31
CA GLU A 23 19.45 -5.17 -8.48
C GLU A 23 19.89 -3.75 -8.81
N PHE A 24 20.96 -3.27 -8.18
CA PHE A 24 21.54 -1.96 -8.50
C PHE A 24 22.04 -1.86 -9.96
N GLU A 25 22.72 -2.90 -10.44
CA GLU A 25 23.15 -2.94 -11.85
C GLU A 25 21.95 -2.98 -12.81
N LYS A 26 20.91 -3.76 -12.47
CA LYS A 26 19.67 -3.79 -13.26
C LYS A 26 18.95 -2.43 -13.28
N ILE A 27 18.94 -1.69 -12.19
CA ILE A 27 18.39 -0.33 -12.15
C ILE A 27 19.14 0.59 -13.09
N LYS A 28 20.49 0.52 -13.11
CA LYS A 28 21.32 1.29 -14.04
C LYS A 28 21.01 0.95 -15.51
N GLU A 29 20.79 -0.32 -15.82
CA GLU A 29 20.37 -0.75 -17.16
C GLU A 29 19.03 -0.15 -17.55
N VAL A 30 18.02 -0.22 -16.65
CA VAL A 30 16.68 0.32 -16.86
C VAL A 30 16.69 1.83 -17.09
N LEU A 31 17.49 2.56 -16.31
CA LEU A 31 17.59 4.01 -16.41
C LEU A 31 18.54 4.48 -17.51
N GLY A 32 19.45 3.61 -18.00
CA GLY A 32 20.53 3.97 -18.92
C GLY A 32 21.62 4.85 -18.28
N ARG A 33 21.61 4.99 -16.96
CA ARG A 33 22.52 5.79 -16.16
C ARG A 33 22.52 5.36 -14.69
N THR A 34 23.49 5.86 -13.92
CA THR A 34 23.44 5.69 -12.45
C THR A 34 22.26 6.47 -11.89
N PRO A 35 21.43 5.84 -11.02
CA PRO A 35 20.33 6.54 -10.34
C PRO A 35 20.85 7.59 -9.38
N ASN A 36 20.12 8.67 -9.19
CA ASN A 36 20.32 9.55 -8.04
C ASN A 36 19.73 8.91 -6.76
N PHE A 37 19.89 9.58 -5.61
CA PHE A 37 19.44 9.03 -4.33
C PHE A 37 17.91 8.85 -4.26
N THR A 38 17.15 9.80 -4.82
CA THR A 38 15.69 9.74 -4.85
C THR A 38 15.20 8.59 -5.72
N GLU A 39 15.76 8.42 -6.91
CA GLU A 39 15.44 7.29 -7.80
C GLU A 39 15.80 5.94 -7.16
N LEU A 40 16.97 5.85 -6.55
CA LEU A 40 17.38 4.62 -5.87
C LEU A 40 16.46 4.29 -4.69
N SER A 41 16.00 5.32 -3.95
CA SER A 41 15.04 5.17 -2.86
C SER A 41 13.67 4.69 -3.37
N ILE A 42 13.19 5.21 -4.51
CA ILE A 42 11.99 4.71 -5.19
C ILE A 42 12.11 3.22 -5.49
N TYR A 43 13.20 2.81 -6.16
CA TYR A 43 13.42 1.39 -6.47
C TYR A 43 13.54 0.53 -5.22
N SER A 44 14.17 1.03 -4.14
CA SER A 44 14.38 0.25 -2.91
C SER A 44 13.06 -0.19 -2.26
N VAL A 45 12.06 0.66 -2.26
CA VAL A 45 10.74 0.33 -1.70
C VAL A 45 9.91 -0.48 -2.67
N MET A 46 9.88 -0.11 -3.95
CA MET A 46 9.08 -0.82 -4.97
C MET A 46 9.62 -2.21 -5.30
N TRP A 47 10.95 -2.44 -5.17
CA TRP A 47 11.57 -3.76 -5.35
C TRP A 47 11.81 -4.51 -4.02
N SER A 48 11.26 -4.02 -2.90
CA SER A 48 11.18 -4.79 -1.66
C SER A 48 10.32 -6.04 -1.85
N GLU A 49 10.50 -7.07 -1.04
CA GLU A 49 9.61 -8.24 -1.07
C GLU A 49 8.14 -7.85 -0.84
N HIS A 50 7.92 -6.87 0.03
CA HIS A 50 6.58 -6.38 0.37
C HIS A 50 5.81 -5.85 -0.85
N CYS A 51 6.44 -5.02 -1.69
CA CYS A 51 5.77 -4.43 -2.87
C CYS A 51 5.87 -5.31 -4.12
N SER A 52 7.00 -5.99 -4.33
CA SER A 52 7.27 -6.70 -5.60
C SER A 52 6.98 -8.18 -5.58
N TYR A 53 6.84 -8.79 -4.39
CA TYR A 53 6.72 -10.25 -4.24
C TYR A 53 7.82 -11.02 -4.97
N LYS A 54 9.02 -10.44 -5.10
CA LYS A 54 10.12 -10.94 -5.96
C LYS A 54 10.55 -12.38 -5.65
N ASN A 55 10.37 -12.84 -4.40
CA ASN A 55 10.69 -14.19 -3.98
C ASN A 55 9.48 -15.14 -4.00
N SER A 56 8.26 -14.64 -4.00
CA SER A 56 7.01 -15.42 -3.84
C SER A 56 6.11 -15.41 -5.06
N ILE A 57 6.22 -14.41 -5.95
CA ILE A 57 5.31 -14.24 -7.10
C ILE A 57 5.26 -15.47 -8.03
N ALA A 58 6.40 -16.19 -8.19
CA ALA A 58 6.44 -17.39 -9.01
C ALA A 58 5.48 -18.47 -8.50
N TRP A 59 5.30 -18.58 -7.17
CA TRP A 59 4.37 -19.49 -6.51
C TRP A 59 2.95 -18.95 -6.52
N LEU A 60 2.74 -17.65 -6.25
CA LEU A 60 1.42 -17.02 -6.28
C LEU A 60 0.76 -17.17 -7.65
N LYS A 61 1.54 -17.13 -8.72
CA LYS A 61 1.04 -17.36 -10.09
C LYS A 61 0.50 -18.77 -10.34
N THR A 62 0.78 -19.75 -9.47
CA THR A 62 0.26 -21.12 -9.58
C THR A 62 -1.11 -21.31 -8.94
N LEU A 63 -1.56 -20.34 -8.13
CA LEU A 63 -2.86 -20.37 -7.48
C LEU A 63 -3.99 -20.15 -8.50
N PRO A 64 -5.19 -20.70 -8.28
CA PRO A 64 -6.35 -20.45 -9.14
C PRO A 64 -6.67 -18.95 -9.23
N LYS A 65 -6.93 -18.47 -10.44
CA LYS A 65 -7.15 -17.03 -10.73
C LYS A 65 -8.48 -16.74 -11.38
N GLU A 66 -9.28 -17.75 -11.64
CA GLU A 66 -10.53 -17.65 -12.36
C GLU A 66 -11.62 -18.42 -11.62
N GLY A 67 -12.84 -17.91 -11.69
CA GLY A 67 -14.01 -18.53 -11.11
C GLY A 67 -15.29 -17.88 -11.66
N PRO A 68 -16.43 -18.59 -11.62
CA PRO A 68 -17.67 -18.16 -12.30
C PRO A 68 -18.28 -16.87 -11.71
N HIS A 69 -17.90 -16.51 -10.47
CA HIS A 69 -18.41 -15.33 -9.79
C HIS A 69 -17.39 -14.19 -9.71
N MET A 70 -16.16 -14.39 -10.20
CA MET A 70 -15.13 -13.36 -10.19
C MET A 70 -15.44 -12.28 -11.22
N LEU A 71 -15.41 -11.02 -10.78
CA LEU A 71 -15.63 -9.84 -11.63
C LEU A 71 -14.33 -9.09 -11.94
N ALA A 72 -13.26 -9.37 -11.20
CA ALA A 72 -11.90 -8.89 -11.45
C ALA A 72 -10.92 -10.05 -11.32
N LYS A 73 -9.91 -10.11 -12.19
CA LYS A 73 -8.84 -11.11 -12.12
C LYS A 73 -7.88 -10.80 -10.96
N ALA A 74 -7.21 -11.81 -10.45
CA ALA A 74 -6.22 -11.63 -9.39
C ALA A 74 -5.11 -10.65 -9.81
N GLY A 75 -4.91 -9.58 -9.01
CA GLY A 75 -3.94 -8.51 -9.26
C GLY A 75 -4.38 -7.47 -10.30
N GLU A 76 -5.63 -7.48 -10.74
CA GLU A 76 -6.17 -6.50 -11.69
C GLU A 76 -6.65 -5.22 -10.98
N GLU A 77 -7.19 -5.35 -9.77
CA GLU A 77 -7.74 -4.25 -8.98
C GLU A 77 -7.17 -4.27 -7.55
N ASN A 78 -7.42 -3.22 -6.77
CA ASN A 78 -6.95 -3.07 -5.39
C ASN A 78 -7.46 -4.16 -4.45
N ALA A 79 -8.64 -4.72 -4.74
CA ALA A 79 -9.26 -5.79 -3.95
C ALA A 79 -9.89 -6.85 -4.87
N GLY A 80 -10.12 -8.05 -4.32
CA GLY A 80 -10.93 -9.07 -4.98
C GLY A 80 -12.36 -8.60 -5.15
N LEU A 81 -13.00 -8.95 -6.27
CA LEU A 81 -14.36 -8.56 -6.59
C LEU A 81 -15.15 -9.78 -7.06
N VAL A 82 -16.22 -10.12 -6.35
CA VAL A 82 -17.07 -11.26 -6.67
C VAL A 82 -18.54 -10.88 -6.71
N ALA A 83 -19.28 -11.42 -7.67
CA ALA A 83 -20.72 -11.27 -7.74
C ALA A 83 -21.41 -12.05 -6.63
N ILE A 84 -22.36 -11.41 -5.92
CA ILE A 84 -23.12 -12.03 -4.81
C ILE A 84 -24.61 -12.12 -5.09
N GLY A 85 -25.02 -11.83 -6.32
CA GLY A 85 -26.43 -11.83 -6.76
C GLY A 85 -27.07 -10.44 -6.71
N GLU A 86 -28.28 -10.32 -7.24
CA GLU A 86 -29.11 -9.11 -7.24
C GLU A 86 -28.41 -7.85 -7.81
N GLY A 87 -27.45 -8.02 -8.71
CA GLY A 87 -26.68 -6.91 -9.28
C GLY A 87 -25.63 -6.32 -8.31
N LEU A 88 -25.34 -7.01 -7.21
CA LEU A 88 -24.35 -6.61 -6.20
C LEU A 88 -23.08 -7.41 -6.33
N ALA A 89 -21.99 -6.79 -5.93
CA ALA A 89 -20.67 -7.38 -5.79
C ALA A 89 -20.11 -7.13 -4.38
N CYS A 90 -19.35 -8.10 -3.88
CA CYS A 90 -18.52 -7.96 -2.70
C CYS A 90 -17.10 -7.66 -3.13
N ALA A 91 -16.58 -6.51 -2.71
CA ALA A 91 -15.16 -6.21 -2.73
C ALA A 91 -14.54 -6.65 -1.40
N PHE A 92 -13.43 -7.40 -1.43
CA PHE A 92 -12.78 -7.89 -0.22
C PHE A 92 -11.28 -8.01 -0.40
N LYS A 93 -10.55 -7.78 0.68
CA LYS A 93 -9.10 -7.93 0.73
C LYS A 93 -8.66 -8.33 2.12
N ILE A 94 -7.59 -9.11 2.21
CA ILE A 94 -6.87 -9.40 3.44
C ILE A 94 -5.40 -9.05 3.22
N GLU A 95 -4.81 -8.35 4.18
CA GLU A 95 -3.44 -7.88 4.10
C GLU A 95 -2.75 -7.96 5.45
N SER A 96 -1.44 -8.23 5.45
CA SER A 96 -0.66 -8.33 6.68
C SER A 96 -0.14 -6.98 7.14
N HIS A 97 -0.21 -6.74 8.46
CA HIS A 97 0.41 -5.59 9.12
C HIS A 97 1.23 -6.05 10.35
N ASN A 98 2.10 -7.04 10.13
CA ASN A 98 2.79 -7.81 11.17
C ASN A 98 3.90 -7.02 11.86
N HIS A 99 4.90 -6.55 11.09
CA HIS A 99 6.09 -5.87 11.62
C HIS A 99 5.75 -4.59 12.40
N PRO A 100 4.89 -3.69 11.88
CA PRO A 100 4.45 -2.53 12.66
C PRO A 100 3.77 -2.94 13.97
N SER A 101 2.94 -3.98 13.96
CA SER A 101 2.25 -4.48 15.15
C SER A 101 3.18 -5.15 16.16
N ALA A 102 4.31 -5.70 15.72
CA ALA A 102 5.31 -6.27 16.62
C ALA A 102 6.06 -5.20 17.44
N LEU A 103 6.21 -3.98 16.88
CA LEU A 103 6.88 -2.84 17.51
C LEU A 103 5.90 -1.96 18.31
N GLU A 104 4.78 -1.62 17.71
CA GLU A 104 3.73 -0.77 18.29
C GLU A 104 2.36 -1.39 17.97
N PRO A 105 1.90 -2.35 18.80
CA PRO A 105 0.75 -3.18 18.47
C PRO A 105 -0.55 -2.40 18.31
N TYR A 106 -0.73 -1.28 19.02
CA TYR A 106 -1.90 -0.45 18.88
C TYR A 106 -1.94 0.25 17.52
N GLN A 107 -0.90 1.03 17.20
CA GLN A 107 -0.84 1.78 15.93
C GLN A 107 -0.66 0.85 14.73
N GLY A 108 0.17 -0.19 14.87
CA GLY A 108 0.36 -1.16 13.80
C GLY A 108 -0.93 -1.87 13.39
N ALA A 109 -1.75 -2.29 14.35
CA ALA A 109 -3.04 -2.92 14.05
C ALA A 109 -4.09 -1.90 13.58
N ALA A 110 -4.13 -0.71 14.15
CA ALA A 110 -5.03 0.37 13.75
C ALA A 110 -4.81 0.77 12.28
N THR A 111 -3.56 0.98 11.87
CA THR A 111 -3.21 1.35 10.49
C THR A 111 -3.40 0.21 9.50
N GLY A 112 -3.27 -1.04 9.93
CA GLY A 112 -3.67 -2.20 9.14
C GLY A 112 -5.16 -2.22 8.82
N VAL A 113 -6.01 -1.89 9.81
CA VAL A 113 -7.46 -1.74 9.60
C VAL A 113 -7.77 -0.56 8.68
N GLY A 114 -7.09 0.57 8.83
CA GLY A 114 -7.24 1.73 7.94
C GLY A 114 -6.91 1.38 6.49
N GLY A 115 -5.71 0.85 6.25
CA GLY A 115 -5.25 0.50 4.90
C GLY A 115 -6.20 -0.46 4.19
N ILE A 116 -6.63 -1.53 4.87
CA ILE A 116 -7.50 -2.51 4.23
C ILE A 116 -8.89 -1.95 3.89
N ASN A 117 -9.42 -1.02 4.67
CA ASN A 117 -10.68 -0.34 4.36
C ASN A 117 -10.53 0.62 3.18
N ARG A 118 -9.38 1.33 3.07
CA ARG A 118 -9.10 2.21 1.92
C ARG A 118 -9.10 1.47 0.59
N ASP A 119 -8.47 0.30 0.52
CA ASP A 119 -8.53 -0.56 -0.66
C ASP A 119 -9.97 -0.85 -1.12
N ILE A 120 -10.86 -1.08 -0.18
CA ILE A 120 -12.27 -1.39 -0.46
C ILE A 120 -13.01 -0.15 -1.00
N PHE A 121 -12.92 0.98 -0.29
CA PHE A 121 -13.70 2.15 -0.72
C PHE A 121 -13.06 2.92 -1.89
N THR A 122 -11.76 2.76 -2.14
CA THR A 122 -11.10 3.25 -3.36
C THR A 122 -11.74 2.65 -4.61
N MET A 123 -12.22 1.42 -4.54
CA MET A 123 -12.98 0.78 -5.63
C MET A 123 -14.45 1.22 -5.72
N GLY A 124 -14.91 2.11 -4.85
CA GLY A 124 -16.32 2.54 -4.78
C GLY A 124 -17.21 1.63 -3.93
N ALA A 125 -16.65 0.58 -3.32
CA ALA A 125 -17.41 -0.28 -2.42
C ALA A 125 -17.48 0.34 -1.02
N ARG A 126 -18.64 0.25 -0.36
CA ARG A 126 -18.78 0.65 1.03
C ARG A 126 -18.35 -0.51 1.95
N PRO A 127 -17.29 -0.35 2.76
CA PRO A 127 -16.92 -1.34 3.75
C PRO A 127 -18.07 -1.58 4.75
N ILE A 128 -18.35 -2.84 5.08
CA ILE A 128 -19.46 -3.23 5.97
C ILE A 128 -19.03 -4.20 7.06
N ALA A 129 -17.90 -4.89 6.90
CA ALA A 129 -17.48 -5.94 7.82
C ALA A 129 -15.96 -6.11 7.84
N GLN A 130 -15.42 -6.42 9.01
CA GLN A 130 -14.02 -6.83 9.20
C GLN A 130 -13.97 -8.27 9.73
N LEU A 131 -13.01 -9.05 9.23
CA LEU A 131 -12.77 -10.44 9.61
C LEU A 131 -11.25 -10.68 9.69
N ASN A 132 -10.66 -10.37 10.83
CA ASN A 132 -9.20 -10.42 10.98
C ASN A 132 -8.69 -11.83 11.27
N SER A 133 -7.48 -12.16 10.82
CA SER A 133 -6.79 -13.41 11.12
C SER A 133 -5.53 -13.12 11.92
N LEU A 134 -5.52 -13.48 13.20
CA LEU A 134 -4.50 -13.09 14.16
C LEU A 134 -3.73 -14.32 14.66
N ARG A 135 -2.40 -14.17 14.77
CA ARG A 135 -1.50 -15.20 15.32
C ARG A 135 -0.59 -14.56 16.33
N PHE A 136 -0.51 -15.17 17.52
CA PHE A 136 0.33 -14.70 18.62
C PHE A 136 1.15 -15.86 19.21
N GLY A 137 2.20 -15.51 19.93
CA GLY A 137 3.05 -16.44 20.65
C GLY A 137 2.39 -17.07 21.88
N ASP A 138 3.19 -17.72 22.75
CA ASP A 138 2.70 -18.34 24.01
C ASP A 138 1.96 -17.31 24.86
N PRO A 139 0.68 -17.53 25.20
CA PRO A 139 -0.15 -16.61 25.99
C PRO A 139 0.34 -16.42 27.44
N LYS A 140 1.25 -17.24 27.90
CA LYS A 140 1.89 -17.07 29.23
C LYS A 140 2.92 -15.95 29.27
N LEU A 141 3.51 -15.60 28.12
CA LEU A 141 4.52 -14.55 28.01
C LEU A 141 3.91 -13.15 28.15
N GLU A 142 4.54 -12.30 28.94
CA GLU A 142 4.09 -10.91 29.13
C GLU A 142 4.10 -10.11 27.80
N LYS A 143 5.10 -10.37 26.94
CA LYS A 143 5.16 -9.77 25.61
C LYS A 143 3.93 -10.15 24.77
N THR A 144 3.54 -11.41 24.76
CA THR A 144 2.34 -11.88 24.04
C THR A 144 1.07 -11.19 24.56
N LYS A 145 0.92 -11.09 25.88
CA LYS A 145 -0.22 -10.38 26.50
C LYS A 145 -0.28 -8.91 26.09
N TRP A 146 0.89 -8.25 26.06
CA TRP A 146 1.00 -6.86 25.61
C TRP A 146 0.63 -6.72 24.14
N LEU A 147 1.14 -7.58 23.27
CA LEU A 147 0.79 -7.62 21.84
C LEU A 147 -0.72 -7.80 21.63
N VAL A 148 -1.33 -8.80 22.26
CA VAL A 148 -2.77 -9.06 22.16
C VAL A 148 -3.59 -7.86 22.59
N ARG A 149 -3.28 -7.26 23.74
CA ARG A 149 -4.01 -6.07 24.24
C ARG A 149 -3.91 -4.90 23.25
N GLY A 150 -2.71 -4.60 22.76
CA GLY A 150 -2.48 -3.51 21.82
C GLY A 150 -3.18 -3.72 20.50
N VAL A 151 -3.00 -4.90 19.89
CA VAL A 151 -3.61 -5.26 18.60
C VAL A 151 -5.14 -5.21 18.68
N VAL A 152 -5.74 -5.88 19.67
CA VAL A 152 -7.20 -5.91 19.82
C VAL A 152 -7.77 -4.50 20.06
N LYS A 153 -7.08 -3.71 20.89
CA LYS A 153 -7.47 -2.32 21.13
C LYS A 153 -7.35 -1.45 19.87
N GLY A 154 -6.26 -1.58 19.12
CA GLY A 154 -6.05 -0.83 17.87
C GLY A 154 -7.12 -1.14 16.83
N ILE A 155 -7.42 -2.43 16.60
CA ILE A 155 -8.52 -2.88 15.72
C ILE A 155 -9.86 -2.30 16.19
N GLY A 156 -10.15 -2.44 17.49
CA GLY A 156 -11.44 -2.02 18.05
C GLY A 156 -11.67 -0.52 18.01
N ASP A 157 -10.67 0.27 18.42
CA ASP A 157 -10.78 1.74 18.44
C ASP A 157 -10.89 2.31 17.02
N TYR A 158 -10.10 1.80 16.08
CA TYR A 158 -10.15 2.24 14.69
C TYR A 158 -11.51 1.87 14.06
N GLY A 159 -11.94 0.62 14.20
CA GLY A 159 -13.22 0.16 13.69
C GLY A 159 -14.42 0.91 14.28
N ASN A 160 -14.38 1.22 15.58
CA ASN A 160 -15.44 2.00 16.24
C ASN A 160 -15.54 3.43 15.70
N ALA A 161 -14.42 4.15 15.58
CA ALA A 161 -14.41 5.52 15.09
C ALA A 161 -14.74 5.59 13.58
N PHE A 162 -14.24 4.64 12.80
CA PHE A 162 -14.56 4.51 11.38
C PHE A 162 -16.00 4.02 11.13
N GLY A 163 -16.57 3.25 12.06
CA GLY A 163 -17.96 2.77 12.02
C GLY A 163 -18.16 1.44 11.29
N ILE A 164 -17.16 0.56 11.29
CA ILE A 164 -17.21 -0.77 10.66
C ILE A 164 -17.01 -1.85 11.74
N PRO A 165 -17.95 -2.79 11.91
CA PRO A 165 -17.85 -3.83 12.92
C PRO A 165 -16.89 -4.94 12.52
N THR A 166 -16.15 -5.49 13.48
CA THR A 166 -15.52 -6.81 13.35
C THR A 166 -16.58 -7.87 13.61
N VAL A 167 -16.97 -8.61 12.58
CA VAL A 167 -18.08 -9.57 12.64
C VAL A 167 -17.62 -11.03 12.76
N GLY A 168 -16.33 -11.27 12.58
CA GLY A 168 -15.73 -12.61 12.64
C GLY A 168 -14.22 -12.55 12.54
N GLY A 169 -13.63 -13.69 12.29
CA GLY A 169 -12.17 -13.85 12.19
C GLY A 169 -11.69 -15.03 13.01
N GLU A 170 -10.38 -15.10 13.20
CA GLU A 170 -9.75 -16.18 13.95
C GLU A 170 -8.55 -15.68 14.75
N VAL A 171 -8.27 -16.34 15.86
CA VAL A 171 -7.11 -16.09 16.70
C VAL A 171 -6.45 -17.42 17.08
N PHE A 172 -5.15 -17.54 16.83
CA PHE A 172 -4.37 -18.72 17.21
C PHE A 172 -3.15 -18.32 18.01
N PHE A 173 -2.68 -19.25 18.84
CA PHE A 173 -1.50 -19.11 19.67
C PHE A 173 -0.53 -20.25 19.37
N ASP A 174 0.73 -19.92 19.05
CA ASP A 174 1.79 -20.90 18.85
C ASP A 174 3.14 -20.23 19.15
N GLU A 175 4.07 -20.98 19.73
CA GLU A 175 5.39 -20.44 20.12
C GLU A 175 6.19 -19.87 18.94
N CYS A 176 5.93 -20.35 17.70
CA CYS A 176 6.58 -19.80 16.51
C CYS A 176 6.31 -18.30 16.27
N TYR A 177 5.24 -17.76 16.87
CA TYR A 177 4.88 -16.34 16.79
C TYR A 177 5.33 -15.50 17.99
N ASN A 178 6.22 -16.00 18.85
CA ASN A 178 6.70 -15.29 20.04
C ASN A 178 7.39 -13.95 19.70
N ILE A 179 8.07 -13.88 18.56
CA ILE A 179 8.83 -12.70 18.13
C ILE A 179 8.00 -11.84 17.17
N ASN A 180 7.39 -12.48 16.17
CA ASN A 180 6.65 -11.81 15.10
C ASN A 180 5.20 -12.31 15.06
N PRO A 181 4.24 -11.56 15.62
CA PRO A 181 2.83 -11.89 15.51
C PRO A 181 2.37 -11.73 14.05
N LEU A 182 1.34 -12.45 13.65
CA LEU A 182 0.66 -12.18 12.40
C LEU A 182 -0.63 -11.40 12.68
N VAL A 183 -0.71 -10.22 12.12
CA VAL A 183 -1.88 -9.35 12.18
C VAL A 183 -2.37 -9.15 10.75
N ASN A 184 -3.32 -9.99 10.33
CA ASN A 184 -3.89 -9.92 8.99
C ASN A 184 -5.26 -9.24 9.11
N ALA A 185 -5.35 -8.01 8.62
CA ALA A 185 -6.59 -7.25 8.58
C ALA A 185 -7.38 -7.61 7.31
N MET A 186 -8.64 -7.94 7.46
CA MET A 186 -9.54 -8.21 6.35
C MET A 186 -10.74 -7.28 6.40
N SER A 187 -11.12 -6.74 5.24
CA SER A 187 -12.34 -5.96 5.06
C SER A 187 -13.14 -6.48 3.89
N ALA A 188 -14.47 -6.37 4.02
CA ALA A 188 -15.42 -6.65 2.96
C ALA A 188 -16.39 -5.47 2.80
N GLY A 189 -16.67 -5.10 1.55
CA GLY A 189 -17.59 -4.02 1.21
C GLY A 189 -18.52 -4.39 0.07
N ILE A 190 -19.56 -3.61 -0.12
CA ILE A 190 -20.61 -3.84 -1.13
C ILE A 190 -20.57 -2.70 -2.16
N VAL A 191 -20.68 -3.09 -3.42
CA VAL A 191 -20.81 -2.18 -4.56
C VAL A 191 -21.77 -2.79 -5.58
N LYS A 192 -22.41 -1.96 -6.41
CA LYS A 192 -23.17 -2.48 -7.56
C LYS A 192 -22.23 -2.91 -8.68
N VAL A 193 -22.60 -4.00 -9.35
CA VAL A 193 -21.85 -4.49 -10.51
C VAL A 193 -21.79 -3.39 -11.57
N GLY A 194 -20.57 -3.07 -12.02
CA GLY A 194 -20.31 -2.02 -13.02
C GLY A 194 -20.18 -0.60 -12.48
N GLU A 195 -20.32 -0.39 -11.15
CA GLU A 195 -20.11 0.93 -10.51
C GLU A 195 -18.72 1.04 -9.78
N THR A 196 -17.78 0.14 -10.09
CA THR A 196 -16.43 0.16 -9.53
C THR A 196 -15.53 1.18 -10.22
N VAL A 197 -14.56 1.71 -9.47
CA VAL A 197 -13.48 2.57 -9.96
C VAL A 197 -12.18 1.79 -9.93
N SER A 198 -11.39 1.90 -10.99
CA SER A 198 -10.09 1.26 -11.12
C SER A 198 -8.95 2.17 -10.69
N ALA A 199 -7.85 1.56 -10.24
CA ALA A 199 -6.58 2.23 -10.00
C ALA A 199 -5.84 2.45 -11.34
N ILE A 200 -6.28 3.42 -12.13
CA ILE A 200 -5.78 3.67 -13.49
C ILE A 200 -5.59 5.16 -13.75
N SER A 201 -4.61 5.50 -14.60
CA SER A 201 -4.46 6.86 -15.12
C SER A 201 -4.39 6.87 -16.65
N TYR A 202 -5.10 7.78 -17.25
CA TYR A 202 -5.03 8.02 -18.70
C TYR A 202 -5.54 9.43 -19.05
N GLY A 203 -5.31 9.84 -20.30
CA GLY A 203 -5.76 11.13 -20.83
C GLY A 203 -4.78 12.26 -20.48
N LYS A 204 -3.94 12.64 -21.45
CA LYS A 204 -2.98 13.73 -21.32
C LYS A 204 -3.62 15.02 -20.80
N GLY A 205 -3.03 15.61 -19.78
CA GLY A 205 -3.46 16.87 -19.16
C GLY A 205 -4.59 16.70 -18.16
N ASN A 206 -5.02 15.49 -17.85
CA ASN A 206 -5.92 15.23 -16.74
C ASN A 206 -5.17 15.49 -15.42
N PRO A 207 -5.75 16.29 -14.50
CA PRO A 207 -5.10 16.65 -13.26
C PRO A 207 -5.02 15.47 -12.28
N VAL A 208 -3.94 15.44 -11.52
CA VAL A 208 -3.68 14.44 -10.47
C VAL A 208 -3.75 15.15 -9.13
N PHE A 209 -4.63 14.69 -8.25
CA PHE A 209 -4.86 15.24 -6.93
C PHE A 209 -4.37 14.28 -5.84
N ILE A 210 -3.82 14.84 -4.77
CA ILE A 210 -3.72 14.18 -3.48
C ILE A 210 -4.87 14.66 -2.60
N VAL A 211 -5.56 13.72 -1.96
CA VAL A 211 -6.72 14.02 -1.10
C VAL A 211 -6.57 13.33 0.25
N GLY A 212 -7.20 13.89 1.29
CA GLY A 212 -7.20 13.35 2.65
C GLY A 212 -6.25 14.08 3.59
N SER A 213 -5.52 13.33 4.41
CA SER A 213 -4.60 13.86 5.43
C SER A 213 -3.33 14.47 4.83
N SER A 214 -2.67 15.32 5.61
CA SER A 214 -1.36 15.88 5.24
C SER A 214 -0.25 14.83 5.40
N THR A 215 0.76 14.91 4.52
CA THR A 215 1.93 14.03 4.49
C THR A 215 2.91 14.34 5.62
N GLY A 216 3.28 13.34 6.38
CA GLY A 216 4.34 13.40 7.40
C GLY A 216 5.52 12.50 7.08
N LYS A 217 6.44 12.37 8.02
CA LYS A 217 7.60 11.46 7.90
C LYS A 217 7.29 10.05 8.42
N ASP A 218 6.03 9.64 8.39
CA ASP A 218 5.60 8.33 8.89
C ASP A 218 5.89 7.24 7.86
N GLY A 219 6.29 6.07 8.32
CA GLY A 219 6.46 4.88 7.51
C GLY A 219 7.53 4.97 6.42
N ILE A 220 8.39 5.99 6.44
CA ILE A 220 9.49 6.10 5.46
C ILE A 220 10.37 4.85 5.55
N HIS A 221 10.52 4.14 4.44
CA HIS A 221 11.10 2.80 4.34
C HIS A 221 10.31 1.69 5.05
N GLY A 222 9.03 1.89 5.38
CA GLY A 222 8.17 0.89 6.03
C GLY A 222 8.07 -0.40 5.22
N ALA A 223 7.88 -0.33 3.92
CA ALA A 223 7.85 -1.49 3.02
C ALA A 223 9.20 -2.26 3.01
N ALA A 224 10.33 -1.56 3.08
CA ALA A 224 11.63 -2.20 3.21
C ALA A 224 11.83 -2.82 4.60
N PHE A 225 11.34 -2.17 5.66
CA PHE A 225 11.33 -2.72 7.02
C PHE A 225 10.47 -3.98 7.11
N ALA A 226 9.28 -4.01 6.52
CA ALA A 226 8.39 -5.17 6.49
C ALA A 226 9.00 -6.39 5.77
N SER A 227 10.08 -6.20 5.02
CA SER A 227 10.82 -7.25 4.31
C SER A 227 12.05 -7.77 5.05
N LYS A 228 12.32 -7.31 6.30
CA LYS A 228 13.45 -7.72 7.13
C LYS A 228 13.04 -8.70 8.22
N ASP A 229 14.00 -9.46 8.74
CA ASP A 229 13.79 -10.25 9.96
C ASP A 229 13.70 -9.34 11.20
N LEU A 230 12.75 -9.62 12.08
CA LEU A 230 12.63 -8.94 13.38
C LEU A 230 13.68 -9.47 14.35
N THR A 231 14.38 -8.56 15.01
CA THR A 231 15.40 -8.82 16.03
C THR A 231 15.13 -7.98 17.27
N GLU A 232 15.89 -8.21 18.34
CA GLU A 232 15.83 -7.37 19.56
C GLU A 232 16.19 -5.90 19.27
N ASP A 233 16.98 -5.64 18.23
CA ASP A 233 17.38 -4.30 17.79
C ASP A 233 16.32 -3.58 16.97
N SER A 234 15.25 -4.25 16.56
CA SER A 234 14.20 -3.69 15.68
C SER A 234 13.42 -2.53 16.32
N ALA A 235 13.55 -2.31 17.61
CA ALA A 235 13.02 -1.10 18.28
C ALA A 235 13.57 0.21 17.68
N LYS A 236 14.72 0.17 17.01
CA LYS A 236 15.30 1.32 16.31
C LYS A 236 14.52 1.70 15.04
N ASP A 237 13.71 0.78 14.51
CA ASP A 237 12.88 0.97 13.32
C ASP A 237 11.48 1.54 13.68
N LEU A 238 11.22 1.91 14.93
CA LEU A 238 9.96 2.52 15.37
C LEU A 238 9.47 3.70 14.49
N PRO A 239 10.34 4.57 13.93
CA PRO A 239 9.93 5.62 13.00
C PRO A 239 9.29 5.10 11.69
N ALA A 240 9.46 3.82 11.35
CA ALA A 240 8.81 3.19 10.21
C ALA A 240 7.34 2.80 10.50
N VAL A 241 6.86 2.93 11.74
CA VAL A 241 5.46 2.67 12.09
C VAL A 241 4.61 3.91 11.77
N GLN A 242 3.50 3.67 11.09
CA GLN A 242 2.54 4.72 10.76
C GLN A 242 1.62 5.03 11.96
N VAL A 243 0.98 6.20 11.92
CA VAL A 243 -0.06 6.62 12.89
C VAL A 243 -1.37 6.77 12.15
N GLY A 244 -2.43 6.12 12.64
CA GLY A 244 -3.75 6.17 12.03
C GLY A 244 -4.68 7.18 12.69
N ASP A 245 -5.52 7.83 11.87
CA ASP A 245 -6.61 8.71 12.30
C ASP A 245 -7.95 8.20 11.72
N PRO A 246 -8.68 7.35 12.46
CA PRO A 246 -9.93 6.77 11.97
C PRO A 246 -11.04 7.79 11.73
N PHE A 247 -10.97 8.97 12.34
CA PHE A 247 -11.92 10.05 12.08
C PHE A 247 -11.69 10.64 10.68
N GLN A 248 -10.44 10.96 10.35
CA GLN A 248 -10.08 11.43 9.00
C GLN A 248 -10.39 10.37 7.94
N GLU A 249 -10.14 9.09 8.25
CA GLU A 249 -10.48 7.97 7.36
C GLU A 249 -11.99 7.90 7.09
N LYS A 250 -12.81 8.14 8.12
CA LYS A 250 -14.27 8.17 7.97
C LYS A 250 -14.72 9.29 7.04
N LEU A 251 -14.16 10.48 7.19
CA LEU A 251 -14.46 11.60 6.30
C LEU A 251 -14.01 11.29 4.87
N LEU A 252 -12.83 10.69 4.72
CA LEU A 252 -12.29 10.29 3.41
C LEU A 252 -13.17 9.24 2.73
N LEU A 253 -13.68 8.25 3.45
CA LEU A 253 -14.66 7.27 2.92
C LEU A 253 -15.89 7.98 2.34
N GLU A 254 -16.52 8.87 3.10
CA GLU A 254 -17.76 9.51 2.66
C GLU A 254 -17.49 10.45 1.46
N ALA A 255 -16.39 11.23 1.50
CA ALA A 255 -15.98 12.08 0.38
C ALA A 255 -15.69 11.25 -0.88
N THR A 256 -14.99 10.12 -0.73
CA THR A 256 -14.65 9.22 -1.85
C THR A 256 -15.91 8.66 -2.51
N LEU A 257 -16.84 8.12 -1.73
CA LEU A 257 -18.09 7.60 -2.27
C LEU A 257 -18.98 8.68 -2.89
N GLU A 258 -18.88 9.93 -2.41
CA GLU A 258 -19.59 11.07 -2.99
C GLU A 258 -18.94 11.53 -4.30
N VAL A 259 -17.61 11.69 -4.35
CA VAL A 259 -16.93 12.16 -5.55
C VAL A 259 -17.02 11.16 -6.71
N ILE A 260 -17.06 9.87 -6.45
CA ILE A 260 -17.29 8.83 -7.49
C ILE A 260 -18.61 9.07 -8.21
N LYS A 261 -19.67 9.44 -7.50
CA LYS A 261 -21.01 9.68 -8.07
C LYS A 261 -21.08 10.89 -8.99
N THR A 262 -20.13 11.82 -8.91
CA THR A 262 -20.06 12.96 -9.85
C THR A 262 -19.71 12.51 -11.26
N GLY A 263 -19.05 11.36 -11.41
CA GLY A 263 -18.52 10.89 -12.68
C GLY A 263 -17.26 11.66 -13.14
N ALA A 264 -16.72 12.54 -12.31
CA ALA A 264 -15.52 13.34 -12.61
C ALA A 264 -14.22 12.54 -12.47
N VAL A 265 -14.24 11.44 -11.72
CA VAL A 265 -13.07 10.61 -11.45
C VAL A 265 -12.77 9.68 -12.64
N ILE A 266 -11.50 9.62 -13.04
CA ILE A 266 -10.97 8.66 -14.02
C ILE A 266 -10.49 7.40 -13.31
N GLY A 267 -9.73 7.56 -12.26
CA GLY A 267 -9.22 6.48 -11.43
C GLY A 267 -8.69 7.00 -10.11
N MET A 268 -8.56 6.12 -9.15
CA MET A 268 -8.01 6.44 -7.84
C MET A 268 -7.29 5.26 -7.22
N GLN A 269 -6.31 5.58 -6.39
CA GLN A 269 -5.48 4.64 -5.66
C GLN A 269 -5.31 5.15 -4.25
N ASP A 270 -5.39 4.26 -3.26
CA ASP A 270 -4.98 4.58 -1.90
C ASP A 270 -3.46 4.71 -1.79
N MET A 271 -3.00 5.32 -0.73
CA MET A 271 -1.59 5.45 -0.40
C MET A 271 -1.26 4.61 0.82
N GLY A 272 -1.00 3.32 0.61
CA GLY A 272 -0.47 2.40 1.60
C GLY A 272 1.07 2.38 1.58
N ALA A 273 1.63 1.18 1.42
CA ALA A 273 3.08 0.98 1.30
C ALA A 273 3.68 1.84 0.17
N ALA A 274 4.84 2.45 0.43
CA ALA A 274 5.55 3.34 -0.49
C ALA A 274 4.78 4.59 -0.96
N GLY A 275 3.64 4.92 -0.38
CA GLY A 275 2.93 6.19 -0.53
C GLY A 275 2.70 6.67 -1.97
N ILE A 276 3.14 7.91 -2.27
CA ILE A 276 2.99 8.52 -3.61
C ILE A 276 3.71 7.69 -4.69
N THR A 277 4.83 7.07 -4.34
CA THR A 277 5.61 6.26 -5.28
C THR A 277 4.79 5.07 -5.79
N CYS A 278 4.13 4.33 -4.90
CA CYS A 278 3.30 3.17 -5.27
C CYS A 278 2.08 3.62 -6.09
N SER A 279 1.29 4.55 -5.56
CA SER A 279 0.05 4.99 -6.21
C SER A 279 0.28 5.55 -7.62
N THR A 280 1.31 6.36 -7.82
CA THR A 280 1.62 6.90 -9.15
C THR A 280 2.13 5.82 -10.11
N SER A 281 2.97 4.89 -9.64
CA SER A 281 3.53 3.83 -10.51
C SER A 281 2.48 2.81 -10.95
N GLU A 282 1.63 2.35 -10.05
CA GLU A 282 0.59 1.38 -10.36
C GLU A 282 -0.46 1.94 -11.32
N MET A 283 -0.98 3.15 -11.02
CA MET A 283 -1.96 3.81 -11.89
C MET A 283 -1.39 4.11 -13.28
N SER A 284 -0.13 4.56 -13.37
CA SER A 284 0.54 4.86 -14.64
C SER A 284 0.83 3.61 -15.45
N ALA A 285 1.36 2.56 -14.83
CA ALA A 285 1.65 1.29 -15.51
C ALA A 285 0.38 0.65 -16.06
N LYS A 286 -0.71 0.61 -15.27
CA LYS A 286 -2.01 0.08 -15.70
C LYS A 286 -2.61 0.89 -16.85
N GLY A 287 -2.49 2.21 -16.79
CA GLY A 287 -3.05 3.13 -17.79
C GLY A 287 -2.17 3.38 -19.01
N LYS A 288 -0.94 2.83 -19.02
CA LYS A 288 0.06 3.10 -20.08
C LYS A 288 0.29 4.59 -20.29
N SER A 289 0.36 5.34 -19.21
CA SER A 289 0.54 6.79 -19.19
C SER A 289 1.72 7.17 -18.29
N GLY A 290 2.22 8.40 -18.43
CA GLY A 290 3.15 9.00 -17.49
C GLY A 290 2.44 10.01 -16.58
N MET A 291 3.19 10.52 -15.62
CA MET A 291 2.75 11.64 -14.78
C MET A 291 3.89 12.62 -14.55
N ASN A 292 3.56 13.92 -14.52
CA ASN A 292 4.38 14.94 -13.89
C ASN A 292 3.82 15.22 -12.51
N ILE A 293 4.62 15.10 -11.46
CA ILE A 293 4.21 15.32 -10.06
C ILE A 293 5.07 16.41 -9.44
N TRP A 294 4.45 17.39 -8.82
CA TRP A 294 5.08 18.55 -8.14
C TRP A 294 5.05 18.32 -6.62
N LEU A 295 6.15 17.86 -6.06
CA LEU A 295 6.26 17.44 -4.66
C LEU A 295 6.14 18.62 -3.69
N ASP A 296 6.56 19.80 -4.09
CA ASP A 296 6.41 21.03 -3.32
C ASP A 296 4.95 21.49 -3.15
N LYS A 297 4.00 20.91 -3.90
CA LYS A 297 2.57 21.13 -3.75
C LYS A 297 1.88 20.15 -2.80
N VAL A 298 2.56 19.07 -2.41
CA VAL A 298 1.99 18.08 -1.49
C VAL A 298 1.80 18.71 -0.11
N PRO A 299 0.58 18.66 0.47
CA PRO A 299 0.36 19.14 1.84
C PRO A 299 1.21 18.34 2.83
N THR A 300 2.07 19.01 3.59
CA THR A 300 2.97 18.36 4.55
C THR A 300 2.70 18.83 5.98
N ARG A 301 2.92 17.92 6.96
CA ARG A 301 2.83 18.21 8.40
C ARG A 301 4.12 18.80 8.96
N GLN A 302 5.25 18.53 8.31
CA GLN A 302 6.55 19.09 8.70
C GLN A 302 7.08 20.00 7.60
N GLU A 303 7.75 21.07 8.02
CA GLU A 303 8.50 21.95 7.12
C GLU A 303 9.76 21.26 6.60
N ASN A 304 10.20 21.66 5.40
CA ASN A 304 11.47 21.24 4.81
C ASN A 304 11.62 19.71 4.62
N MET A 305 10.52 19.01 4.35
CA MET A 305 10.59 17.63 3.91
C MET A 305 11.33 17.55 2.58
N LYS A 306 12.19 16.52 2.45
CA LYS A 306 12.93 16.26 1.22
C LYS A 306 12.03 15.56 0.20
N ASP A 307 12.41 15.61 -1.06
CA ASP A 307 11.74 14.94 -2.17
C ASP A 307 11.49 13.44 -1.92
N TRP A 308 12.51 12.68 -1.56
CA TRP A 308 12.37 11.27 -1.23
C TRP A 308 11.55 11.00 0.04
N GLU A 309 11.59 11.91 1.04
CA GLU A 309 10.74 11.78 2.25
C GLU A 309 9.25 11.93 1.90
N ILE A 310 8.91 12.86 0.99
CA ILE A 310 7.53 13.05 0.53
C ILE A 310 7.06 11.85 -0.30
N LEU A 311 7.92 11.36 -1.19
CA LEU A 311 7.60 10.24 -2.09
C LEU A 311 7.36 8.93 -1.35
N LEU A 312 8.21 8.63 -0.36
CA LEU A 312 8.22 7.36 0.36
C LEU A 312 7.37 7.37 1.63
N SER A 313 6.82 8.53 2.01
CA SER A 313 5.96 8.63 3.18
C SER A 313 4.75 7.71 3.06
N GLU A 314 4.51 6.92 4.10
CA GLU A 314 3.33 6.05 4.22
C GLU A 314 2.30 6.63 5.20
N SER A 315 2.24 7.98 5.34
CA SER A 315 1.18 8.63 6.11
C SER A 315 -0.18 8.14 5.66
N GLN A 316 -1.00 7.78 6.62
CA GLN A 316 -2.29 7.15 6.40
C GLN A 316 -3.35 8.17 5.91
N GLU A 317 -4.54 7.69 5.59
CA GLU A 317 -5.73 8.47 5.22
C GLU A 317 -5.49 9.41 4.03
N ARG A 318 -4.72 8.94 3.03
CA ARG A 318 -4.45 9.67 1.79
C ARG A 318 -4.78 8.83 0.57
N MET A 319 -5.21 9.49 -0.50
CA MET A 319 -5.45 8.85 -1.80
C MET A 319 -4.94 9.73 -2.94
N LEU A 320 -4.60 9.09 -4.06
CA LEU A 320 -4.33 9.73 -5.34
C LEU A 320 -5.57 9.62 -6.22
N VAL A 321 -5.98 10.73 -6.80
CA VAL A 321 -7.18 10.80 -7.66
C VAL A 321 -6.82 11.46 -8.98
N VAL A 322 -7.08 10.76 -10.08
CA VAL A 322 -7.00 11.32 -11.43
C VAL A 322 -8.38 11.80 -11.85
N VAL A 323 -8.48 13.08 -12.17
CA VAL A 323 -9.74 13.77 -12.44
C VAL A 323 -9.84 14.11 -13.93
N LYS A 324 -11.03 14.09 -14.48
CA LYS A 324 -11.31 14.60 -15.84
C LYS A 324 -11.03 16.09 -15.90
N LYS A 325 -10.21 16.53 -16.84
CA LYS A 325 -9.91 17.94 -17.06
C LYS A 325 -11.20 18.76 -17.21
N GLY A 326 -11.28 19.84 -16.45
CA GLY A 326 -12.46 20.74 -16.41
C GLY A 326 -13.45 20.41 -15.29
N HIS A 327 -13.23 19.35 -14.51
CA HIS A 327 -14.05 18.95 -13.37
C HIS A 327 -13.36 19.19 -12.01
N GLU A 328 -12.25 19.92 -12.00
CA GLU A 328 -11.43 20.17 -10.81
C GLU A 328 -12.23 20.81 -9.69
N ALA A 329 -13.02 21.84 -10.02
CA ALA A 329 -13.83 22.57 -9.04
C ALA A 329 -14.94 21.71 -8.41
N GLU A 330 -15.52 20.79 -9.17
CA GLU A 330 -16.52 19.84 -8.68
C GLU A 330 -15.92 18.86 -7.67
N VAL A 331 -14.74 18.34 -7.97
CA VAL A 331 -13.99 17.44 -7.06
C VAL A 331 -13.57 18.20 -5.80
N GLN A 332 -13.00 19.41 -5.96
CA GLN A 332 -12.61 20.25 -4.84
C GLN A 332 -13.78 20.51 -3.88
N ALA A 333 -14.96 20.86 -4.41
CA ALA A 333 -16.15 21.14 -3.62
C ALA A 333 -16.61 19.95 -2.76
N VAL A 334 -16.43 18.72 -3.24
CA VAL A 334 -16.75 17.53 -2.46
C VAL A 334 -15.80 17.40 -1.26
N PHE A 335 -14.48 17.50 -1.48
CA PHE A 335 -13.51 17.37 -0.39
C PHE A 335 -13.56 18.55 0.60
N ASP A 336 -13.80 19.77 0.13
CA ASP A 336 -14.01 20.96 0.98
C ASP A 336 -15.22 20.78 1.91
N LYS A 337 -16.32 20.19 1.42
CA LYS A 337 -17.51 19.85 2.23
C LYS A 337 -17.17 18.93 3.40
N TRP A 338 -16.21 18.03 3.21
CA TRP A 338 -15.78 17.06 4.22
C TRP A 338 -14.55 17.50 5.02
N ASP A 339 -14.11 18.76 4.88
CA ASP A 339 -12.95 19.36 5.56
C ASP A 339 -11.65 18.55 5.35
N LEU A 340 -11.42 18.11 4.10
CA LEU A 340 -10.27 17.33 3.69
C LEU A 340 -9.38 18.10 2.71
N ASN A 341 -8.07 17.86 2.75
CA ASN A 341 -7.19 18.36 1.69
C ASN A 341 -7.62 17.79 0.33
N CYS A 342 -7.56 18.64 -0.68
CA CYS A 342 -7.72 18.28 -2.08
C CYS A 342 -6.80 19.17 -2.90
N VAL A 343 -5.61 18.71 -3.22
CA VAL A 343 -4.57 19.52 -3.85
C VAL A 343 -4.11 18.89 -5.14
N GLN A 344 -4.16 19.67 -6.23
CA GLN A 344 -3.58 19.22 -7.49
C GLN A 344 -2.06 19.21 -7.37
N ILE A 345 -1.47 18.04 -7.38
CA ILE A 345 -0.03 17.82 -7.28
C ILE A 345 0.61 17.41 -8.61
N GLY A 346 -0.17 17.23 -9.67
CA GLY A 346 0.38 16.79 -10.93
C GLY A 346 -0.62 16.77 -12.08
N GLU A 347 -0.17 16.17 -13.17
CA GLU A 347 -0.95 15.92 -14.36
C GLU A 347 -0.51 14.64 -15.07
N VAL A 348 -1.43 14.01 -15.76
CA VAL A 348 -1.16 12.86 -16.64
C VAL A 348 -0.46 13.32 -17.90
N THR A 349 0.60 12.60 -18.31
CA THR A 349 1.37 12.88 -19.52
C THR A 349 1.31 11.74 -20.53
N GLU A 350 1.74 12.01 -21.75
CA GLU A 350 2.04 10.96 -22.74
C GLU A 350 3.33 10.23 -22.38
N GLY A 351 3.42 8.97 -22.80
CA GLY A 351 4.54 8.10 -22.44
C GLY A 351 4.31 7.39 -21.09
N GLU A 352 5.29 6.62 -20.66
CA GLU A 352 5.17 5.75 -19.48
C GLU A 352 6.20 6.11 -18.40
N ARG A 353 6.56 7.40 -18.32
CA ARG A 353 7.55 7.88 -17.35
C ARG A 353 6.90 8.72 -16.26
N LEU A 354 7.34 8.46 -15.04
CA LEU A 354 7.03 9.26 -13.87
C LEU A 354 8.15 10.27 -13.66
N LYS A 355 7.78 11.55 -13.69
CA LYS A 355 8.69 12.66 -13.46
C LYS A 355 8.26 13.41 -12.21
N TYR A 356 9.16 13.48 -11.25
CA TYR A 356 8.92 14.15 -9.99
C TYR A 356 9.75 15.43 -9.91
N TYR A 357 9.09 16.52 -9.57
CA TYR A 357 9.67 17.85 -9.49
C TYR A 357 9.59 18.37 -8.05
N MET A 358 10.63 19.08 -7.62
CA MET A 358 10.68 19.78 -6.34
C MET A 358 11.21 21.20 -6.60
N HIS A 359 10.42 22.23 -6.27
CA HIS A 359 10.77 23.63 -6.52
C HIS A 359 11.17 23.93 -7.97
N GLY A 360 10.54 23.25 -8.91
CA GLY A 360 10.78 23.40 -10.35
C GLY A 360 11.95 22.55 -10.90
N GLU A 361 12.72 21.88 -10.05
CA GLU A 361 13.81 21.00 -10.46
C GLU A 361 13.31 19.54 -10.59
N LEU A 362 13.77 18.83 -11.63
CA LEU A 362 13.50 17.42 -11.83
C LEU A 362 14.36 16.59 -10.86
N VAL A 363 13.73 15.98 -9.87
CA VAL A 363 14.40 15.19 -8.82
C VAL A 363 14.41 13.69 -9.08
N ALA A 364 13.46 13.17 -9.88
CA ALA A 364 13.47 11.78 -10.34
C ALA A 364 12.73 11.64 -11.67
N ASP A 365 13.20 10.72 -12.51
CA ASP A 365 12.63 10.35 -13.81
C ASP A 365 12.78 8.84 -14.02
N VAL A 366 11.69 8.08 -13.81
CA VAL A 366 11.67 6.62 -13.79
C VAL A 366 10.56 6.05 -14.66
N PRO A 367 10.76 4.91 -15.34
CA PRO A 367 9.70 4.24 -16.07
C PRO A 367 8.71 3.58 -15.09
N ALA A 368 7.42 3.88 -15.19
CA ALA A 368 6.39 3.34 -14.28
C ALA A 368 6.34 1.80 -14.30
N GLU A 369 6.38 1.19 -15.48
CA GLU A 369 6.36 -0.27 -15.67
C GLU A 369 7.50 -0.97 -14.91
N SER A 370 8.68 -0.34 -14.81
CA SER A 370 9.84 -0.93 -14.12
C SER A 370 9.66 -1.08 -12.61
N LEU A 371 8.70 -0.40 -12.03
CA LEU A 371 8.47 -0.35 -10.58
C LEU A 371 7.44 -1.37 -10.11
N VAL A 372 6.50 -1.76 -10.98
CA VAL A 372 5.33 -2.53 -10.58
C VAL A 372 5.50 -4.03 -10.72
N LEU A 373 4.65 -4.76 -10.02
CA LEU A 373 4.59 -6.22 -10.07
C LEU A 373 4.29 -6.72 -11.49
N GLY A 374 5.14 -7.63 -11.97
CA GLY A 374 5.04 -8.16 -13.33
C GLY A 374 5.66 -7.30 -14.42
N GLY A 375 6.14 -6.10 -14.08
CA GLY A 375 6.94 -5.24 -14.96
C GLY A 375 8.45 -5.49 -14.82
N GLY A 376 9.21 -4.51 -14.36
CA GLY A 376 10.68 -4.59 -14.28
C GLY A 376 11.27 -5.18 -13.01
N ALA A 377 10.46 -5.37 -11.96
CA ALA A 377 10.95 -5.89 -10.68
C ALA A 377 11.57 -7.30 -10.84
N PRO A 378 12.65 -7.62 -10.11
CA PRO A 378 13.27 -8.94 -10.16
C PRO A 378 12.29 -10.05 -9.77
N VAL A 379 12.46 -11.23 -10.37
CA VAL A 379 11.75 -12.45 -9.97
C VAL A 379 12.75 -13.54 -9.68
N TYR A 380 12.83 -13.96 -8.44
CA TYR A 380 13.75 -15.01 -7.99
C TYR A 380 13.06 -16.36 -7.93
N LYS A 381 13.70 -17.38 -8.50
CA LYS A 381 13.31 -18.78 -8.30
C LYS A 381 13.92 -19.26 -6.99
N ARG A 382 13.09 -19.48 -5.98
CA ARG A 382 13.52 -20.05 -4.70
C ARG A 382 13.33 -21.54 -4.69
N GLU A 383 14.31 -22.26 -4.15
CA GLU A 383 14.19 -23.71 -3.97
C GLU A 383 13.11 -24.04 -2.95
N PHE A 384 12.32 -25.04 -3.26
CA PHE A 384 11.32 -25.61 -2.36
C PHE A 384 11.81 -26.97 -1.87
N LYS A 385 11.76 -27.18 -0.57
CA LYS A 385 12.02 -28.47 0.07
C LYS A 385 10.83 -28.84 0.93
N GLU A 386 10.19 -29.98 0.58
CA GLU A 386 9.09 -30.52 1.37
C GLU A 386 9.59 -30.86 2.80
N PRO A 387 8.96 -30.34 3.87
CA PRO A 387 9.33 -30.68 5.24
C PRO A 387 9.12 -32.16 5.53
N ALA A 388 10.00 -32.77 6.32
CA ALA A 388 9.92 -34.21 6.63
C ALA A 388 8.57 -34.62 7.27
N TYR A 389 8.03 -33.79 8.16
CA TYR A 389 6.74 -34.05 8.82
C TYR A 389 5.53 -34.06 7.85
N PHE A 390 5.66 -33.47 6.67
CA PHE A 390 4.56 -33.36 5.71
C PHE A 390 4.11 -34.76 5.22
N SER A 391 5.04 -35.67 5.07
CA SER A 391 4.72 -37.04 4.73
C SER A 391 4.00 -37.83 5.86
N GLU A 392 4.24 -37.42 7.11
CA GLU A 392 3.57 -38.00 8.29
C GLU A 392 2.16 -37.44 8.43
N SER A 393 1.99 -36.10 8.27
CA SER A 393 0.68 -35.46 8.33
C SER A 393 -0.28 -35.97 7.25
N LYS A 394 0.21 -36.30 6.06
CA LYS A 394 -0.59 -36.95 4.99
C LYS A 394 -1.12 -38.34 5.36
N LYS A 395 -0.45 -39.03 6.30
CA LYS A 395 -0.87 -40.36 6.77
C LYS A 395 -1.82 -40.30 7.96
N PHE A 396 -1.91 -39.11 8.59
CA PHE A 396 -2.79 -38.94 9.73
C PHE A 396 -4.26 -39.19 9.31
N ARG A 397 -4.95 -39.99 10.08
CA ARG A 397 -6.39 -40.25 9.95
C ARG A 397 -7.01 -40.06 11.32
N ILE A 398 -8.14 -39.40 11.35
CA ILE A 398 -9.00 -39.37 12.53
C ILE A 398 -9.75 -40.72 12.51
N GLU A 399 -9.57 -41.53 13.54
CA GLU A 399 -10.40 -42.68 13.76
C GLU A 399 -11.71 -42.21 14.38
N ASP A 400 -12.86 -42.61 13.77
CA ASP A 400 -14.19 -42.28 14.26
C ASP A 400 -14.51 -43.00 15.59
#